data_bd02c9f560b6169d183e54e6c681cb9d
#
_entry.id   bd02c9f560b6169d183e54e6c681cb9d
#
_cell.length_a   1.000
_cell.length_b   1.000
_cell.length_c   1.000
_cell.angle_alpha   90.00
_cell.angle_beta   90.00
_cell.angle_gamma   90.00
#
_symmetry.space_group_name_H-M   'P 1'
#
loop_
_entity.id
_entity.type
_entity.pdbx_description
1 polymer ?
#
loop_
_entity_poly.entity_id
_entity_poly.type
_entity_poly.pdbx_seq_one_letter_code
_entity_poly.pdbx_strand_id
1 'polypeptide(L)'
;LNAAILGLDDAEIECYLPEILAFADIGEFIDQPVKTYSSGMAVRLAFSVAAHVRADILVIDEALAVGDMFFVQKCMRFLRKFQEHGTLFFVSHDTAAVVNLCDYALWLEQGQVRESGPAKEVCEHYLATLRESQGTSVSIAPSPRQPATEVAPHAPVVERVDQRLALLNQTRFRNDLELFSFRQEAESYGTGAIRILDAGFEDGQGQSLHWIVGGELVTLVVLPRILMD
;
A
#
# COMPACT_ATOMS: atom_id res chain seq x y z
N LEU A 1 3.98 1.68 33.61
CA LEU A 1 4.60 0.36 33.58
C LEU A 1 5.34 0.11 32.25
N ASN A 2 4.67 0.19 31.08
CA ASN A 2 5.33 -0.04 29.78
C ASN A 2 6.51 0.90 29.54
N ALA A 3 6.34 2.18 29.83
CA ALA A 3 7.40 3.18 29.69
C ALA A 3 8.62 2.85 30.61
N ALA A 4 8.36 2.45 31.86
CA ALA A 4 9.40 2.04 32.79
C ALA A 4 10.14 0.76 32.34
N ILE A 5 9.42 -0.21 31.74
CA ILE A 5 10.03 -1.42 31.15
C ILE A 5 10.94 -1.06 29.98
N LEU A 6 10.60 -0.03 29.23
CA LEU A 6 11.39 0.49 28.12
C LEU A 6 12.52 1.43 28.56
N GLY A 7 12.71 1.62 29.87
CA GLY A 7 13.86 2.32 30.45
C GLY A 7 13.64 3.80 30.75
N LEU A 8 12.41 4.33 30.62
CA LEU A 8 12.10 5.69 31.07
C LEU A 8 12.00 5.76 32.58
N ASP A 9 12.62 6.76 33.20
CA ASP A 9 12.43 7.05 34.61
C ASP A 9 11.12 7.80 34.89
N ASP A 10 10.74 7.93 36.16
CA ASP A 10 9.47 8.55 36.55
C ASP A 10 9.39 10.02 36.11
N ALA A 11 10.48 10.77 36.11
CA ALA A 11 10.51 12.17 35.69
C ALA A 11 10.39 12.29 34.17
N GLU A 12 11.01 11.38 33.43
CA GLU A 12 10.88 11.31 31.97
C GLU A 12 9.44 10.90 31.59
N ILE A 13 8.83 9.96 32.31
CA ILE A 13 7.45 9.56 32.07
C ILE A 13 6.50 10.73 32.29
N GLU A 14 6.64 11.47 33.39
CA GLU A 14 5.81 12.65 33.65
C GLU A 14 6.01 13.73 32.56
N CYS A 15 7.23 13.92 32.10
CA CYS A 15 7.55 14.90 31.04
C CYS A 15 6.91 14.52 29.70
N TYR A 16 7.01 13.25 29.28
CA TYR A 16 6.50 12.80 27.99
C TYR A 16 5.03 12.41 27.99
N LEU A 17 4.42 12.25 29.17
CA LEU A 17 3.03 11.78 29.30
C LEU A 17 2.05 12.58 28.45
N PRO A 18 2.06 13.94 28.43
CA PRO A 18 1.12 14.71 27.60
C PRO A 18 1.28 14.40 26.08
N GLU A 19 2.52 14.23 25.62
CA GLU A 19 2.82 13.93 24.22
C GLU A 19 2.42 12.50 23.85
N ILE A 20 2.69 11.54 24.74
CA ILE A 20 2.26 10.15 24.59
C ILE A 20 0.74 10.07 24.45
N LEU A 21 -0.01 10.78 25.31
CA LEU A 21 -1.47 10.79 25.28
C LEU A 21 -2.00 11.45 24.02
N ALA A 22 -1.43 12.57 23.62
CA ALA A 22 -1.77 13.27 22.38
C ALA A 22 -1.45 12.43 21.13
N PHE A 23 -0.39 11.62 21.19
CA PHE A 23 -0.06 10.70 20.10
C PHE A 23 -1.01 9.51 20.06
N ALA A 24 -1.32 8.88 21.19
CA ALA A 24 -2.24 7.74 21.28
C ALA A 24 -3.67 8.08 20.84
N ASP A 25 -4.12 9.29 21.20
CA ASP A 25 -5.45 9.82 20.84
C ASP A 25 -6.57 8.79 21.11
N ILE A 26 -6.61 8.27 22.34
CA ILE A 26 -7.63 7.32 22.81
C ILE A 26 -8.72 7.97 23.68
N GLY A 27 -8.68 9.31 23.78
CA GLY A 27 -9.68 10.08 24.48
C GLY A 27 -9.83 9.72 25.96
N GLU A 28 -11.05 9.77 26.47
CA GLU A 28 -11.38 9.52 27.88
C GLU A 28 -11.10 8.09 28.35
N PHE A 29 -10.81 7.17 27.41
CA PHE A 29 -10.45 5.79 27.78
C PHE A 29 -9.13 5.70 28.53
N ILE A 30 -8.27 6.73 28.49
CA ILE A 30 -6.99 6.73 29.20
C ILE A 30 -7.15 6.52 30.70
N ASP A 31 -8.24 7.00 31.27
CA ASP A 31 -8.54 6.88 32.71
C ASP A 31 -9.21 5.53 33.06
N GLN A 32 -9.49 4.70 32.06
CA GLN A 32 -10.10 3.40 32.24
C GLN A 32 -9.04 2.30 32.41
N PRO A 33 -9.37 1.20 33.09
CA PRO A 33 -8.48 0.04 33.15
C PRO A 33 -8.14 -0.50 31.76
N VAL A 34 -6.86 -0.81 31.49
CA VAL A 34 -6.38 -1.31 30.18
C VAL A 34 -7.15 -2.53 29.66
N LYS A 35 -7.70 -3.35 30.56
CA LYS A 35 -8.58 -4.49 30.21
C LYS A 35 -9.87 -4.11 29.46
N THR A 36 -10.27 -2.85 29.51
CA THR A 36 -11.45 -2.32 28.80
C THR A 36 -11.09 -1.76 27.42
N TYR A 37 -9.81 -1.68 27.09
CA TYR A 37 -9.34 -1.16 25.82
C TYR A 37 -9.66 -2.14 24.68
N SER A 38 -9.98 -1.60 23.52
CA SER A 38 -9.95 -2.38 22.27
C SER A 38 -8.50 -2.74 21.94
N SER A 39 -8.30 -3.77 21.09
CA SER A 39 -6.97 -4.12 20.59
C SER A 39 -6.28 -2.94 19.91
N GLY A 40 -7.02 -2.15 19.12
CA GLY A 40 -6.52 -0.95 18.47
C GLY A 40 -6.05 0.11 19.47
N MET A 41 -6.82 0.38 20.54
CA MET A 41 -6.44 1.35 21.58
C MET A 41 -5.19 0.90 22.32
N ALA A 42 -5.07 -0.39 22.64
CA ALA A 42 -3.90 -0.93 23.30
C ALA A 42 -2.63 -0.78 22.43
N VAL A 43 -2.72 -1.08 21.13
CA VAL A 43 -1.62 -0.91 20.18
C VAL A 43 -1.26 0.57 20.01
N ARG A 44 -2.26 1.46 19.89
CA ARG A 44 -2.04 2.92 19.77
C ARG A 44 -1.26 3.46 20.97
N LEU A 45 -1.66 3.07 22.20
CA LEU A 45 -0.97 3.49 23.42
C LEU A 45 0.44 2.89 23.49
N ALA A 46 0.60 1.59 23.20
CA ALA A 46 1.90 0.92 23.24
C ALA A 46 2.89 1.55 22.25
N PHE A 47 2.44 1.79 21.00
CA PHE A 47 3.26 2.48 19.99
C PHE A 47 3.61 3.91 20.43
N SER A 48 2.65 4.64 21.02
CA SER A 48 2.88 6.00 21.50
C SER A 48 3.96 6.06 22.58
N VAL A 49 3.98 5.09 23.48
CA VAL A 49 5.04 4.97 24.50
C VAL A 49 6.38 4.70 23.81
N ALA A 50 6.44 3.70 22.92
CA ALA A 50 7.67 3.33 22.21
C ALA A 50 8.23 4.49 21.37
N ALA A 51 7.38 5.31 20.79
CA ALA A 51 7.77 6.48 20.01
C ALA A 51 8.45 7.61 20.83
N HIS A 52 8.29 7.61 22.16
CA HIS A 52 8.90 8.62 23.03
C HIS A 52 10.11 8.10 23.81
N VAL A 53 10.48 6.82 23.59
CA VAL A 53 11.72 6.27 24.13
C VAL A 53 12.90 6.72 23.28
N ARG A 54 13.99 7.14 23.92
CA ARG A 54 15.24 7.43 23.23
C ARG A 54 15.91 6.11 22.83
N ALA A 55 15.90 5.82 21.56
CA ALA A 55 16.51 4.62 21.01
C ALA A 55 17.34 4.96 19.76
N ASP A 56 18.49 4.30 19.61
CA ASP A 56 19.29 4.37 18.40
C ASP A 56 18.78 3.40 17.32
N ILE A 57 18.14 2.31 17.77
CA ILE A 57 17.55 1.27 16.91
C ILE A 57 16.10 1.04 17.33
N LEU A 58 15.19 1.16 16.37
CA LEU A 58 13.77 0.88 16.56
C LEU A 58 13.38 -0.35 15.74
N VAL A 59 12.81 -1.35 16.42
CA VAL A 59 12.30 -2.57 15.77
C VAL A 59 10.77 -2.52 15.77
N ILE A 60 10.18 -2.59 14.59
CA ILE A 60 8.73 -2.65 14.39
C ILE A 60 8.39 -3.98 13.75
N ASP A 61 7.60 -4.79 14.43
CA ASP A 61 7.13 -6.08 13.95
C ASP A 61 5.61 -6.06 13.83
N GLU A 62 5.11 -5.97 12.60
CA GLU A 62 3.69 -5.94 12.20
C GLU A 62 2.79 -4.90 12.91
N ALA A 63 3.34 -4.04 13.75
CA ALA A 63 2.58 -3.15 14.63
C ALA A 63 1.77 -2.07 13.88
N LEU A 64 2.03 -1.84 12.61
CA LEU A 64 1.30 -0.84 11.80
C LEU A 64 0.08 -1.41 11.08
N ALA A 65 -0.16 -2.72 11.15
CA ALA A 65 -1.33 -3.36 10.57
C ALA A 65 -2.62 -3.11 11.39
N VAL A 66 -2.51 -2.51 12.59
CA VAL A 66 -3.62 -2.29 13.52
C VAL A 66 -3.82 -0.81 13.78
N GLY A 67 -5.02 -0.31 13.50
CA GLY A 67 -5.40 1.07 13.74
C GLY A 67 -6.23 1.64 12.58
N ASP A 68 -6.70 2.88 12.75
CA ASP A 68 -7.30 3.61 11.64
C ASP A 68 -6.23 4.25 10.73
N MET A 69 -6.64 4.65 9.54
CA MET A 69 -5.76 5.25 8.54
C MET A 69 -5.03 6.50 9.06
N PHE A 70 -5.67 7.29 9.93
CA PHE A 70 -5.05 8.52 10.46
C PHE A 70 -3.92 8.19 11.44
N PHE A 71 -4.11 7.17 12.28
CA PHE A 71 -3.08 6.71 13.19
C PHE A 71 -1.89 6.11 12.44
N VAL A 72 -2.15 5.28 11.43
CA VAL A 72 -1.09 4.72 10.56
C VAL A 72 -0.27 5.83 9.91
N GLN A 73 -0.91 6.87 9.34
CA GLN A 73 -0.20 8.02 8.77
C GLN A 73 0.63 8.78 9.80
N LYS A 74 0.15 8.88 11.05
CA LYS A 74 0.88 9.51 12.16
C LYS A 74 2.13 8.70 12.53
N CYS A 75 2.00 7.37 12.59
CA CYS A 75 3.12 6.47 12.80
C CYS A 75 4.14 6.57 11.65
N MET A 76 3.71 6.55 10.39
CA MET A 76 4.59 6.67 9.23
C MET A 76 5.41 7.97 9.24
N ARG A 77 4.78 9.09 9.62
CA ARG A 77 5.49 10.38 9.76
C ARG A 77 6.53 10.32 10.88
N PHE A 78 6.18 9.72 12.01
CA PHE A 78 7.11 9.53 13.11
C PHE A 78 8.32 8.68 12.67
N LEU A 79 8.09 7.53 12.02
CA LEU A 79 9.15 6.63 11.58
C LEU A 79 10.11 7.28 10.58
N ARG A 80 9.60 8.06 9.64
CA ARG A 80 10.46 8.84 8.71
C ARG A 80 11.33 9.84 9.46
N LYS A 81 10.77 10.54 10.45
CA LYS A 81 11.53 11.47 11.27
C LYS A 81 12.57 10.74 12.13
N PHE A 82 12.23 9.57 12.65
CA PHE A 82 13.16 8.74 13.42
C PHE A 82 14.37 8.32 12.58
N GLN A 83 14.17 7.94 11.32
CA GLN A 83 15.24 7.53 10.40
C GLN A 83 16.28 8.64 10.10
N GLU A 84 15.97 9.91 10.37
CA GLU A 84 16.95 10.99 10.22
C GLU A 84 18.14 10.85 11.18
N HIS A 85 17.99 10.10 12.30
CA HIS A 85 19.01 9.97 13.35
C HIS A 85 19.08 8.58 14.00
N GLY A 86 18.20 7.65 13.63
CA GLY A 86 18.15 6.30 14.15
C GLY A 86 18.06 5.25 13.06
N THR A 87 18.26 3.99 13.43
CA THR A 87 18.12 2.85 12.52
C THR A 87 16.77 2.19 12.74
N LEU A 88 15.99 2.05 11.66
CA LEU A 88 14.70 1.36 11.67
C LEU A 88 14.84 -0.08 11.15
N PHE A 89 14.45 -1.04 11.97
CA PHE A 89 14.17 -2.42 11.55
C PHE A 89 12.67 -2.61 11.43
N PHE A 90 12.20 -2.74 10.19
CA PHE A 90 10.77 -2.85 9.89
C PHE A 90 10.43 -4.23 9.34
N VAL A 91 9.64 -5.00 10.08
CA VAL A 91 9.15 -6.32 9.67
C VAL A 91 7.69 -6.19 9.30
N SER A 92 7.34 -6.52 8.07
CA SER A 92 5.97 -6.43 7.58
C SER A 92 5.77 -7.33 6.36
N HIS A 93 4.53 -7.76 6.16
CA HIS A 93 4.07 -8.39 4.92
C HIS A 93 3.48 -7.35 3.93
N ASP A 94 3.33 -6.09 4.33
CA ASP A 94 2.93 -4.98 3.46
C ASP A 94 4.14 -4.45 2.68
N THR A 95 4.33 -4.97 1.47
CA THR A 95 5.44 -4.57 0.59
C THR A 95 5.40 -3.09 0.23
N ALA A 96 4.21 -2.46 0.18
CA ALA A 96 4.10 -1.04 -0.10
C ALA A 96 4.66 -0.21 1.06
N ALA A 97 4.37 -0.60 2.31
CA ALA A 97 4.94 0.04 3.50
C ALA A 97 6.46 -0.15 3.55
N VAL A 98 6.98 -1.35 3.22
CA VAL A 98 8.42 -1.63 3.17
C VAL A 98 9.12 -0.73 2.16
N VAL A 99 8.62 -0.65 0.91
CA VAL A 99 9.20 0.21 -0.14
C VAL A 99 9.14 1.69 0.22
N ASN A 100 8.12 2.12 0.96
CA ASN A 100 7.97 3.51 1.37
C ASN A 100 8.82 3.93 2.56
N LEU A 101 9.23 2.98 3.41
CA LEU A 101 9.99 3.26 4.64
C LEU A 101 11.44 2.82 4.57
N CYS A 102 11.76 1.79 3.81
CA CYS A 102 13.06 1.15 3.84
C CYS A 102 13.82 1.34 2.53
N ASP A 103 15.11 1.65 2.63
CA ASP A 103 16.00 1.69 1.46
C ASP A 103 16.47 0.28 1.08
N TYR A 104 16.56 -0.60 2.08
CA TYR A 104 17.09 -1.96 1.96
C TYR A 104 16.11 -2.96 2.54
N ALA A 105 15.93 -4.09 1.89
CA ALA A 105 15.07 -5.17 2.35
C ALA A 105 15.81 -6.51 2.35
N LEU A 106 15.30 -7.40 3.18
CA LEU A 106 15.79 -8.76 3.34
C LEU A 106 14.58 -9.70 3.31
N TRP A 107 14.51 -10.55 2.29
CA TRP A 107 13.47 -11.54 2.16
C TRP A 107 13.86 -12.83 2.88
N LEU A 108 13.06 -13.17 3.88
CA LEU A 108 13.20 -14.41 4.64
C LEU A 108 12.18 -15.45 4.17
N GLU A 109 12.65 -16.66 3.89
CA GLU A 109 11.84 -17.81 3.57
C GLU A 109 12.31 -19.02 4.37
N GLN A 110 11.39 -19.63 5.13
CA GLN A 110 11.68 -20.79 5.99
C GLN A 110 12.91 -20.59 6.92
N GLY A 111 13.08 -19.37 7.43
CA GLY A 111 14.18 -19.03 8.35
C GLY A 111 15.53 -18.77 7.65
N GLN A 112 15.56 -18.77 6.33
CA GLN A 112 16.78 -18.48 5.54
C GLN A 112 16.59 -17.19 4.75
N VAL A 113 17.70 -16.47 4.54
CA VAL A 113 17.72 -15.32 3.66
C VAL A 113 17.67 -15.80 2.22
N ARG A 114 16.58 -15.53 1.53
CA ARG A 114 16.41 -15.85 0.11
C ARG A 114 17.04 -14.77 -0.78
N GLU A 115 16.79 -13.51 -0.43
CA GLU A 115 17.32 -12.37 -1.16
C GLU A 115 17.52 -11.18 -0.23
N SER A 116 18.45 -10.30 -0.59
CA SER A 116 18.69 -9.03 0.12
C SER A 116 19.19 -7.98 -0.87
N GLY A 117 18.71 -6.76 -0.74
CA GLY A 117 19.06 -5.68 -1.68
C GLY A 117 18.17 -4.45 -1.50
N PRO A 118 18.13 -3.56 -2.51
CA PRO A 118 17.22 -2.42 -2.51
C PRO A 118 15.78 -2.87 -2.27
N ALA A 119 15.08 -2.17 -1.37
CA ALA A 119 13.74 -2.60 -0.92
C ALA A 119 12.75 -2.80 -2.06
N LYS A 120 12.81 -1.93 -3.08
CA LYS A 120 11.93 -2.01 -4.24
C LYS A 120 12.14 -3.31 -5.02
N GLU A 121 13.39 -3.65 -5.35
CA GLU A 121 13.75 -4.84 -6.15
C GLU A 121 13.36 -6.13 -5.42
N VAL A 122 13.74 -6.23 -4.14
CA VAL A 122 13.41 -7.40 -3.32
C VAL A 122 11.89 -7.59 -3.18
N CYS A 123 11.15 -6.51 -2.98
CA CYS A 123 9.68 -6.57 -2.89
C CYS A 123 9.03 -6.96 -4.22
N GLU A 124 9.55 -6.50 -5.35
CA GLU A 124 9.08 -6.89 -6.69
C GLU A 124 9.27 -8.38 -6.92
N HIS A 125 10.46 -8.93 -6.63
CA HIS A 125 10.75 -10.36 -6.74
C HIS A 125 9.89 -11.22 -5.79
N TYR A 126 9.70 -10.75 -4.56
CA TYR A 126 8.80 -11.39 -3.59
C TYR A 126 7.37 -11.50 -4.12
N LEU A 127 6.83 -10.39 -4.63
CA LEU A 127 5.47 -10.36 -5.21
C LEU A 127 5.34 -11.22 -6.47
N ALA A 128 6.39 -11.27 -7.31
CA ALA A 128 6.42 -12.15 -8.48
C ALA A 128 6.29 -13.61 -8.08
N THR A 129 7.10 -14.06 -7.12
CA THR A 129 7.09 -15.44 -6.62
C THR A 129 5.75 -15.82 -5.99
N LEU A 130 5.12 -14.89 -5.25
CA LEU A 130 3.79 -15.13 -4.68
C LEU A 130 2.72 -15.32 -5.77
N ARG A 131 2.78 -14.56 -6.85
CA ARG A 131 1.86 -14.70 -7.99
C ARG A 131 2.05 -16.03 -8.72
N GLU A 132 3.28 -16.44 -8.93
CA GLU A 132 3.59 -17.75 -9.53
C GLU A 132 3.06 -18.91 -8.69
N SER A 133 3.24 -18.85 -7.38
CA SER A 133 2.74 -19.88 -6.45
C SER A 133 1.22 -19.97 -6.40
N GLN A 134 0.51 -18.85 -6.58
CA GLN A 134 -0.95 -18.80 -6.64
C GLN A 134 -1.49 -19.19 -8.03
N GLY A 135 -0.75 -18.91 -9.09
CA GLY A 135 -1.14 -19.25 -10.48
C GLY A 135 -1.14 -20.75 -10.77
N THR A 136 -0.39 -21.54 -10.01
CA THR A 136 -0.33 -23.00 -10.18
C THR A 136 -1.54 -23.72 -9.58
N SER A 137 -2.41 -23.04 -8.83
CA SER A 137 -3.57 -23.63 -8.15
C SER A 137 -4.90 -23.41 -8.90
N VAL A 138 -4.93 -22.57 -9.93
CA VAL A 138 -6.12 -22.43 -10.77
C VAL A 138 -5.95 -23.36 -11.97
N SER A 139 -6.17 -24.64 -11.75
CA SER A 139 -6.56 -25.56 -12.83
C SER A 139 -7.92 -25.09 -13.32
N ILE A 140 -7.92 -24.18 -14.28
CA ILE A 140 -9.09 -23.95 -15.13
C ILE A 140 -9.21 -25.22 -15.96
N ALA A 141 -9.98 -26.19 -15.45
CA ALA A 141 -10.48 -27.26 -16.31
C ALA A 141 -11.09 -26.57 -17.55
N PRO A 142 -10.66 -26.93 -18.76
CA PRO A 142 -11.23 -26.32 -19.96
C PRO A 142 -12.73 -26.58 -19.93
N SER A 143 -13.49 -25.57 -19.59
CA SER A 143 -14.92 -25.59 -19.77
C SER A 143 -15.15 -25.82 -21.26
N PRO A 144 -15.98 -26.80 -21.67
CA PRO A 144 -16.20 -27.06 -23.09
C PRO A 144 -16.59 -25.74 -23.76
N ARG A 145 -15.80 -25.37 -24.76
CA ARG A 145 -16.07 -24.20 -25.61
C ARG A 145 -17.49 -24.29 -26.10
N GLN A 146 -18.41 -23.58 -25.51
CA GLN A 146 -19.65 -23.24 -26.19
C GLN A 146 -19.26 -22.41 -27.41
N PRO A 147 -19.81 -22.72 -28.62
CA PRO A 147 -19.52 -21.90 -29.78
C PRO A 147 -19.87 -20.45 -29.47
N ALA A 148 -19.00 -19.56 -29.86
CA ALA A 148 -19.15 -18.12 -29.65
C ALA A 148 -20.56 -17.72 -30.14
N THR A 149 -21.47 -17.56 -29.20
CA THR A 149 -22.72 -16.88 -29.46
C THR A 149 -22.33 -15.41 -29.72
N GLU A 150 -22.77 -14.91 -30.85
CA GLU A 150 -22.58 -13.53 -31.28
C GLU A 150 -22.67 -12.57 -30.11
N VAL A 151 -21.65 -11.73 -29.99
CA VAL A 151 -21.60 -10.66 -28.99
C VAL A 151 -22.87 -9.84 -29.13
N ALA A 152 -23.78 -9.98 -28.17
CA ALA A 152 -24.95 -9.13 -28.11
C ALA A 152 -24.52 -7.65 -28.11
N PRO A 153 -25.20 -6.78 -28.87
CA PRO A 153 -24.85 -5.38 -28.94
C PRO A 153 -24.81 -4.81 -27.51
N HIS A 154 -23.72 -4.16 -27.22
CA HIS A 154 -23.46 -3.53 -25.90
C HIS A 154 -24.73 -2.86 -25.39
N ALA A 155 -25.14 -3.23 -24.16
CA ALA A 155 -26.13 -2.44 -23.45
C ALA A 155 -25.62 -1.00 -23.42
N PRO A 156 -26.48 0.01 -23.61
CA PRO A 156 -26.03 1.41 -23.64
C PRO A 156 -25.30 1.69 -22.35
N VAL A 157 -24.03 2.09 -22.48
CA VAL A 157 -23.22 2.56 -21.36
C VAL A 157 -23.97 3.78 -20.83
N VAL A 158 -24.63 3.63 -19.67
CA VAL A 158 -25.25 4.76 -19.00
C VAL A 158 -24.10 5.67 -18.58
N GLU A 159 -23.92 6.73 -19.33
CA GLU A 159 -22.94 7.78 -19.10
C GLU A 159 -23.22 8.39 -17.70
N ARG A 160 -22.57 7.85 -16.68
CA ARG A 160 -22.63 8.40 -15.33
C ARG A 160 -21.61 9.53 -15.25
N VAL A 161 -21.97 10.69 -15.75
CA VAL A 161 -21.19 11.91 -15.55
C VAL A 161 -21.14 12.19 -14.03
N ASP A 162 -19.95 12.24 -13.45
CA ASP A 162 -19.79 12.64 -12.05
C ASP A 162 -20.29 14.08 -11.90
N GLN A 163 -21.38 14.26 -11.13
CA GLN A 163 -21.97 15.57 -10.89
C GLN A 163 -20.99 16.57 -10.27
N ARG A 164 -19.87 16.10 -9.71
CA ARG A 164 -18.82 16.92 -9.13
C ARG A 164 -17.83 17.46 -10.16
N LEU A 165 -17.86 16.95 -11.41
CA LEU A 165 -16.91 17.33 -12.46
C LEU A 165 -16.86 18.84 -12.69
N ALA A 166 -18.03 19.48 -12.75
CA ALA A 166 -18.13 20.93 -12.94
C ALA A 166 -17.52 21.73 -11.77
N LEU A 167 -17.67 21.23 -10.53
CA LEU A 167 -17.10 21.83 -9.34
C LEU A 167 -15.58 21.62 -9.29
N LEU A 168 -15.10 20.42 -9.58
CA LEU A 168 -13.66 20.08 -9.61
C LEU A 168 -12.91 20.93 -10.64
N ASN A 169 -13.47 21.13 -11.82
CA ASN A 169 -12.85 21.93 -12.87
C ASN A 169 -12.77 23.44 -12.55
N GLN A 170 -13.56 23.93 -11.57
CA GLN A 170 -13.56 25.34 -11.17
C GLN A 170 -12.73 25.62 -9.91
N THR A 171 -12.22 24.59 -9.24
CA THR A 171 -11.47 24.74 -7.98
C THR A 171 -9.97 24.69 -8.19
N ARG A 172 -9.20 25.29 -7.26
CA ARG A 172 -7.74 25.19 -7.18
C ARG A 172 -7.25 23.78 -6.79
N PHE A 173 -8.15 22.88 -6.44
CA PHE A 173 -7.88 21.50 -6.01
C PHE A 173 -8.12 20.50 -7.14
N ARG A 174 -7.89 20.94 -8.37
CA ARG A 174 -7.90 20.09 -9.54
C ARG A 174 -6.83 19.00 -9.39
N ASN A 175 -7.23 17.75 -9.52
CA ASN A 175 -6.34 16.60 -9.37
C ASN A 175 -5.95 16.11 -10.76
N ASP A 176 -4.98 16.79 -11.38
CA ASP A 176 -4.47 16.41 -12.70
C ASP A 176 -3.48 15.25 -12.53
N LEU A 177 -3.79 14.10 -13.11
CA LEU A 177 -2.93 12.91 -13.13
C LEU A 177 -2.21 12.85 -14.48
N GLU A 178 -0.89 12.98 -14.45
CA GLU A 178 -0.07 12.72 -15.61
C GLU A 178 0.00 11.23 -15.90
N LEU A 179 -0.26 10.84 -17.13
CA LEU A 179 -0.22 9.45 -17.57
C LEU A 179 1.13 9.14 -18.18
N PHE A 180 1.78 8.12 -17.64
CA PHE A 180 3.04 7.64 -18.20
C PHE A 180 2.78 6.75 -19.41
N SER A 181 3.65 6.86 -20.43
CA SER A 181 3.63 5.95 -21.58
C SER A 181 3.98 4.53 -21.15
N PHE A 182 3.31 3.54 -21.74
CA PHE A 182 3.60 2.12 -21.50
C PHE A 182 5.04 1.79 -21.88
N ARG A 183 5.75 1.10 -20.97
CA ARG A 183 7.13 0.68 -21.20
C ARG A 183 7.16 -0.80 -21.59
N GLN A 184 7.54 -1.10 -22.83
CA GLN A 184 7.68 -2.48 -23.31
C GLN A 184 8.80 -3.26 -22.59
N GLU A 185 9.76 -2.54 -22.01
CA GLU A 185 10.91 -3.10 -21.27
C GLU A 185 10.59 -3.35 -19.80
N ALA A 186 9.36 -3.02 -19.34
CA ALA A 186 8.94 -3.32 -17.97
C ALA A 186 8.92 -4.83 -17.75
N GLU A 187 9.27 -5.23 -16.52
CA GLU A 187 9.24 -6.64 -16.12
C GLU A 187 7.88 -7.26 -16.42
N SER A 188 7.90 -8.40 -17.12
CA SER A 188 6.70 -9.13 -17.48
C SER A 188 6.66 -10.47 -16.75
N TYR A 189 5.53 -10.78 -16.11
CA TYR A 189 5.32 -12.01 -15.35
C TYR A 189 4.30 -12.90 -16.04
N GLY A 190 4.46 -14.22 -15.89
CA GLY A 190 3.52 -15.22 -16.39
C GLY A 190 4.17 -16.21 -17.36
N THR A 191 3.36 -17.07 -17.98
CA THR A 191 3.81 -18.13 -18.89
C THR A 191 4.33 -17.62 -20.24
N GLY A 192 4.19 -16.33 -20.52
CA GLY A 192 4.61 -15.73 -21.79
C GLY A 192 3.66 -15.99 -22.97
N ALA A 193 2.57 -16.73 -22.77
CA ALA A 193 1.61 -17.05 -23.85
C ALA A 193 0.88 -15.81 -24.41
N ILE A 194 0.76 -14.75 -23.60
CA ILE A 194 0.22 -13.46 -24.00
C ILE A 194 1.15 -12.37 -23.53
N ARG A 195 1.51 -11.46 -24.42
CA ARG A 195 2.33 -10.28 -24.09
C ARG A 195 1.55 -9.02 -24.40
N ILE A 196 1.57 -8.05 -23.47
CA ILE A 196 1.03 -6.72 -23.72
C ILE A 196 2.05 -5.94 -24.52
N LEU A 197 1.66 -5.46 -25.69
CA LEU A 197 2.50 -4.65 -26.56
C LEU A 197 2.40 -3.16 -26.24
N ASP A 198 1.19 -2.74 -25.86
CA ASP A 198 0.91 -1.36 -25.51
C ASP A 198 -0.31 -1.27 -24.58
N ALA A 199 -0.36 -0.22 -23.76
CA ALA A 199 -1.51 0.10 -22.94
C ALA A 199 -1.58 1.62 -22.77
N GLY A 200 -2.78 2.18 -22.92
CA GLY A 200 -3.01 3.62 -22.82
C GLY A 200 -4.44 3.93 -22.43
N PHE A 201 -4.70 5.19 -22.19
CA PHE A 201 -6.05 5.69 -21.91
C PHE A 201 -6.54 6.55 -23.06
N GLU A 202 -7.81 6.41 -23.39
CA GLU A 202 -8.50 7.17 -24.43
C GLU A 202 -9.72 7.89 -23.85
N ASP A 203 -10.06 9.03 -24.43
CA ASP A 203 -11.29 9.75 -24.13
C ASP A 203 -12.51 9.09 -24.80
N GLY A 204 -13.72 9.66 -24.57
CA GLY A 204 -14.95 9.19 -25.21
C GLY A 204 -14.99 9.32 -26.74
N GLN A 205 -13.98 9.95 -27.36
CA GLN A 205 -13.84 10.11 -28.81
C GLN A 205 -12.72 9.22 -29.40
N GLY A 206 -12.06 8.42 -28.56
CA GLY A 206 -10.97 7.53 -28.95
C GLY A 206 -9.64 8.25 -29.15
N GLN A 207 -9.45 9.44 -28.56
CA GLN A 207 -8.18 10.14 -28.57
C GLN A 207 -7.34 9.75 -27.35
N SER A 208 -6.06 9.47 -27.59
CA SER A 208 -5.11 9.13 -26.53
C SER A 208 -4.93 10.28 -25.54
N LEU A 209 -5.04 9.96 -24.25
CA LEU A 209 -4.91 10.92 -23.16
C LEU A 209 -3.51 10.85 -22.56
N HIS A 210 -2.92 12.03 -22.32
CA HIS A 210 -1.66 12.19 -21.57
C HIS A 210 -1.90 12.69 -20.14
N TRP A 211 -3.11 13.16 -19.87
CA TRP A 211 -3.55 13.68 -18.58
C TRP A 211 -4.98 13.24 -18.31
N ILE A 212 -5.29 12.93 -17.08
CA ILE A 212 -6.66 12.67 -16.61
C ILE A 212 -7.00 13.72 -15.56
N VAL A 213 -8.12 14.39 -15.75
CA VAL A 213 -8.73 15.27 -14.75
C VAL A 213 -9.77 14.43 -14.01
N GLY A 214 -9.71 14.37 -12.68
CA GLY A 214 -10.58 13.49 -11.93
C GLY A 214 -12.07 13.68 -12.24
N GLY A 215 -12.80 12.58 -12.44
CA GLY A 215 -14.26 12.56 -12.69
C GLY A 215 -14.66 12.42 -14.16
N GLU A 216 -13.72 12.35 -15.10
CA GLU A 216 -14.01 12.07 -16.51
C GLU A 216 -14.07 10.57 -16.80
N LEU A 217 -14.85 10.20 -17.82
CA LEU A 217 -14.91 8.83 -18.31
C LEU A 217 -13.71 8.58 -19.23
N VAL A 218 -12.90 7.59 -18.87
CA VAL A 218 -11.75 7.19 -19.68
C VAL A 218 -11.84 5.71 -20.02
N THR A 219 -11.31 5.34 -21.18
CA THR A 219 -11.24 3.95 -21.65
C THR A 219 -9.80 3.46 -21.56
N LEU A 220 -9.55 2.39 -20.82
CA LEU A 220 -8.24 1.72 -20.84
C LEU A 220 -8.18 0.83 -22.09
N VAL A 221 -7.27 1.13 -22.99
CA VAL A 221 -6.99 0.33 -24.18
C VAL A 221 -5.74 -0.48 -23.95
N VAL A 222 -5.82 -1.80 -24.11
CA VAL A 222 -4.70 -2.72 -23.97
C VAL A 222 -4.52 -3.50 -25.27
N LEU A 223 -3.33 -3.48 -25.86
CA LEU A 223 -3.00 -4.20 -27.08
C LEU A 223 -2.23 -5.50 -26.73
N PRO A 224 -2.90 -6.67 -26.67
CA PRO A 224 -2.24 -7.94 -26.40
C PRO A 224 -1.69 -8.56 -27.69
N ARG A 225 -0.61 -9.30 -27.58
CA ARG A 225 -0.11 -10.22 -28.61
C ARG A 225 -0.11 -11.64 -28.06
N ILE A 226 -0.80 -12.53 -28.75
CA ILE A 226 -0.76 -13.96 -28.44
C ILE A 226 0.48 -14.54 -29.12
N LEU A 227 1.37 -15.13 -28.33
CA LEU A 227 2.51 -15.89 -28.82
C LEU A 227 2.03 -17.35 -28.86
N MET A 228 1.59 -17.80 -30.06
CA MET A 228 1.33 -19.22 -30.29
C MET A 228 2.66 -19.87 -30.69
N ASP A 229 3.09 -20.87 -29.94
CA ASP A 229 4.05 -21.87 -30.39
C ASP A 229 3.38 -22.87 -31.34
#